data_ff2d646eb1b4f2083bb7377ed0cd4e87
#
_entry.id   ff2d646eb1b4f2083bb7377ed0cd4e87
#
_cell.length_a   1.000
_cell.length_b   1.000
_cell.length_c   1.000
_cell.angle_alpha   90.00
_cell.angle_beta   90.00
_cell.angle_gamma   90.00
#
_symmetry.space_group_name_H-M   'P 1'
#
loop_
_entity.id
_entity.type
_entity.pdbx_description
1 polymer ?
#
loop_
_entity_poly.entity_id
_entity_poly.type
_entity_poly.pdbx_seq_one_letter_code
_entity_poly.pdbx_strand_id
1 'polypeptide(L)'
;ISTLGGGLFFYDKKTHKTAHYTAEEHQLPSNFCYNVCLSPSGNILITSDKGVTSYSPEKNSFTTINLMRNFPTAHIISGCGIFASDQKRIYVGDTKGVTSFSEEEFHKANTFRHNPNLYFSELWINNQKVVAGDETGVLTKAFPYTQKLKLSHNQNNLILSFALPDY
;
A
#
# COMPACT_ATOMS: atom_id res chain seq x y z
N ILE A 1 15.64 15.41 -3.33
CA ILE A 1 15.95 15.51 -1.89
C ILE A 1 14.85 14.80 -1.13
N SER A 2 15.20 13.78 -0.34
CA SER A 2 14.29 13.10 0.59
C SER A 2 14.32 13.78 1.95
N THR A 3 13.18 13.77 2.66
CA THR A 3 13.07 14.36 3.99
C THR A 3 12.32 13.45 4.96
N LEU A 4 12.62 13.60 6.24
CA LEU A 4 11.94 12.88 7.32
C LEU A 4 10.71 13.69 7.78
N GLY A 5 9.57 13.45 7.14
CA GLY A 5 8.29 14.08 7.47
C GLY A 5 7.83 15.19 6.51
N GLY A 6 8.72 15.72 5.67
CA GLY A 6 8.38 16.76 4.68
C GLY A 6 8.16 16.24 3.25
N GLY A 7 8.18 14.92 3.04
CA GLY A 7 8.02 14.34 1.71
C GLY A 7 9.27 14.45 0.82
N LEU A 8 9.06 14.63 -0.47
CA LEU A 8 10.10 14.59 -1.50
C LEU A 8 10.16 15.93 -2.25
N PHE A 9 11.37 16.45 -2.44
CA PHE A 9 11.62 17.68 -3.19
C PHE A 9 12.46 17.37 -4.44
N PHE A 10 12.02 17.89 -5.58
CA PHE A 10 12.78 17.93 -6.82
C PHE A 10 13.25 19.35 -7.06
N TYR A 11 14.54 19.51 -7.30
CA TYR A 11 15.13 20.80 -7.64
C TYR A 11 15.72 20.72 -9.05
N ASP A 12 15.20 21.54 -9.96
CA ASP A 12 15.73 21.68 -11.29
C ASP A 12 16.87 22.72 -11.29
N LYS A 13 18.09 22.24 -11.52
CA LYS A 13 19.29 23.09 -11.52
C LYS A 13 19.32 24.13 -12.66
N LYS A 14 18.58 23.89 -13.76
CA LYS A 14 18.57 24.81 -14.92
C LYS A 14 17.56 25.93 -14.71
N THR A 15 16.39 25.61 -14.23
CA THR A 15 15.30 26.58 -14.06
C THR A 15 15.22 27.15 -12.65
N HIS A 16 15.97 26.60 -11.70
CA HIS A 16 15.94 26.92 -10.27
C HIS A 16 14.56 26.72 -9.62
N LYS A 17 13.70 25.92 -10.25
CA LYS A 17 12.38 25.61 -9.71
C LYS A 17 12.44 24.39 -8.81
N THR A 18 11.59 24.41 -7.79
CA THR A 18 11.40 23.28 -6.88
C THR A 18 9.98 22.74 -7.03
N ALA A 19 9.83 21.42 -7.16
CA ALA A 19 8.57 20.73 -7.01
C ALA A 19 8.59 19.96 -5.68
N HIS A 20 7.47 20.00 -4.96
CA HIS A 20 7.30 19.35 -3.68
C HIS A 20 6.19 18.30 -3.78
N TYR A 21 6.46 17.10 -3.31
CA TYR A 21 5.54 15.97 -3.35
C TYR A 21 5.29 15.46 -1.92
N THR A 22 4.03 15.37 -1.57
CA THR A 22 3.57 14.90 -0.25
C THR A 22 2.59 13.74 -0.38
N ALA A 23 2.35 13.06 0.72
CA ALA A 23 1.36 11.97 0.77
C ALA A 23 -0.07 12.48 0.57
N GLU A 24 -0.36 13.68 1.05
CA GLU A 24 -1.70 14.27 1.02
C GLU A 24 -2.11 14.75 -0.37
N GLU A 25 -1.16 15.29 -1.12
CA GLU A 25 -1.45 15.99 -2.38
C GLU A 25 -1.04 15.22 -3.64
N HIS A 26 -0.06 14.31 -3.55
CA HIS A 26 0.62 13.78 -4.73
C HIS A 26 0.71 12.25 -4.79
N GLN A 27 -0.06 11.52 -3.99
CA GLN A 27 -0.02 10.04 -3.92
C GLN A 27 1.37 9.46 -3.54
N LEU A 28 2.22 10.28 -2.92
CA LEU A 28 3.43 9.78 -2.29
C LEU A 28 3.00 8.89 -1.11
N PRO A 29 3.52 7.67 -0.94
CA PRO A 29 3.02 6.75 0.08
C PRO A 29 3.28 7.21 1.51
N SER A 30 4.31 8.03 1.71
CA SER A 30 4.70 8.56 3.01
C SER A 30 5.52 9.84 2.86
N ASN A 31 5.37 10.74 3.81
CA ASN A 31 6.22 11.91 3.95
C ASN A 31 7.58 11.59 4.61
N PHE A 32 7.74 10.39 5.16
CA PHE A 32 9.01 9.92 5.74
C PHE A 32 9.85 9.23 4.66
N CYS A 33 10.50 10.03 3.83
CA CYS A 33 11.38 9.55 2.76
C CYS A 33 12.81 9.46 3.28
N TYR A 34 13.38 8.25 3.29
CA TYR A 34 14.71 8.01 3.87
C TYR A 34 15.83 8.29 2.87
N ASN A 35 15.82 7.60 1.74
CA ASN A 35 16.87 7.73 0.73
C ASN A 35 16.27 7.74 -0.68
N VAL A 36 17.06 8.25 -1.62
CA VAL A 36 16.73 8.25 -3.04
C VAL A 36 17.91 7.75 -3.86
N CYS A 37 17.64 7.01 -4.92
CA CYS A 37 18.63 6.69 -5.96
C CYS A 37 17.98 6.68 -7.34
N LEU A 38 18.81 6.80 -8.37
CA LEU A 38 18.38 6.66 -9.76
C LEU A 38 18.38 5.17 -10.12
N SER A 39 17.29 4.66 -10.67
CA SER A 39 17.23 3.30 -11.17
C SER A 39 17.91 3.17 -12.53
N PRO A 40 18.26 1.94 -12.96
CA PRO A 40 18.83 1.70 -14.29
C PRO A 40 17.94 2.16 -15.44
N SER A 41 16.62 2.19 -15.28
CA SER A 41 15.66 2.67 -16.28
C SER A 41 15.44 4.19 -16.27
N GLY A 42 16.08 4.91 -15.34
CA GLY A 42 15.92 6.36 -15.21
C GLY A 42 14.77 6.80 -14.29
N ASN A 43 14.10 5.86 -13.65
CA ASN A 43 13.15 6.18 -12.57
C ASN A 43 13.88 6.58 -11.29
N ILE A 44 13.19 7.28 -10.40
CA ILE A 44 13.73 7.62 -9.08
C ILE A 44 13.15 6.66 -8.05
N LEU A 45 14.04 5.92 -7.40
CA LEU A 45 13.66 5.01 -6.32
C LEU A 45 13.78 5.74 -4.98
N ILE A 46 12.77 5.58 -4.14
CA ILE A 46 12.65 6.22 -2.84
C ILE A 46 12.38 5.14 -1.80
N THR A 47 13.15 5.12 -0.72
CA THR A 47 12.84 4.29 0.45
C THR A 47 12.06 5.08 1.49
N SER A 48 11.12 4.44 2.15
CA SER A 48 10.28 5.03 3.19
C SER A 48 9.87 3.98 4.23
N ASP A 49 9.12 4.38 5.25
CA ASP A 49 8.46 3.48 6.20
C ASP A 49 7.39 2.58 5.55
N LYS A 50 6.96 2.90 4.33
CA LYS A 50 5.97 2.12 3.57
C LYS A 50 6.58 1.17 2.54
N GLY A 51 7.90 1.16 2.39
CA GLY A 51 8.59 0.31 1.43
C GLY A 51 9.44 1.08 0.43
N VAL A 52 9.60 0.50 -0.75
CA VAL A 52 10.29 1.14 -1.89
C VAL A 52 9.26 1.67 -2.88
N THR A 53 9.42 2.93 -3.23
CA THR A 53 8.59 3.63 -4.20
C THR A 53 9.42 3.98 -5.43
N SER A 54 8.90 3.72 -6.61
CA SER A 54 9.45 4.19 -7.88
C SER A 54 8.63 5.37 -8.36
N TYR A 55 9.29 6.48 -8.62
CA TYR A 55 8.71 7.64 -9.30
C TYR A 55 9.15 7.63 -10.77
N SER A 56 8.19 7.66 -11.68
CA SER A 56 8.44 7.82 -13.11
C SER A 56 8.29 9.29 -13.50
N PRO A 57 9.38 9.97 -13.87
CA PRO A 57 9.31 11.36 -14.32
C PRO A 57 8.46 11.54 -15.59
N GLU A 58 8.49 10.54 -16.50
CA GLU A 58 7.73 10.58 -17.75
C GLU A 58 6.22 10.53 -17.51
N LYS A 59 5.79 9.69 -16.57
CA LYS A 59 4.37 9.47 -16.25
C LYS A 59 3.86 10.36 -15.11
N ASN A 60 4.76 11.05 -14.43
CA ASN A 60 4.50 11.80 -13.20
C ASN A 60 3.69 10.96 -12.18
N SER A 61 4.13 9.72 -11.95
CA SER A 61 3.39 8.77 -11.12
C SER A 61 4.29 8.00 -10.16
N PHE A 62 3.74 7.68 -8.99
CA PHE A 62 4.39 6.87 -7.97
C PHE A 62 3.86 5.44 -8.01
N THR A 63 4.76 4.47 -7.87
CA THR A 63 4.43 3.05 -7.74
C THR A 63 5.21 2.48 -6.57
N THR A 64 4.52 1.93 -5.58
CA THR A 64 5.14 1.45 -4.34
C THR A 64 4.97 -0.05 -4.20
N ILE A 65 6.03 -0.74 -3.81
CA ILE A 65 5.95 -2.09 -3.29
C ILE A 65 6.22 -2.09 -1.78
N ASN A 66 5.38 -2.81 -1.07
CA ASN A 66 5.64 -3.12 0.33
C ASN A 66 6.58 -4.32 0.39
N LEU A 67 7.82 -4.10 0.81
CA LEU A 67 8.81 -5.18 0.88
C LEU A 67 8.43 -6.26 1.89
N MET A 68 7.69 -5.92 2.95
CA MET A 68 7.22 -6.90 3.94
C MET A 68 6.28 -7.95 3.32
N ARG A 69 5.49 -7.56 2.32
CA ARG A 69 4.52 -8.44 1.67
C ARG A 69 5.16 -9.28 0.56
N ASN A 70 6.04 -8.67 -0.23
CA ASN A 70 6.60 -9.28 -1.43
C ASN A 70 8.00 -9.87 -1.22
N PHE A 71 8.69 -9.43 -0.15
CA PHE A 71 10.03 -9.86 0.22
C PHE A 71 10.06 -10.11 1.74
N PRO A 72 10.44 -11.27 2.22
CA PRO A 72 10.18 -11.74 3.59
C PRO A 72 10.99 -11.04 4.70
N THR A 73 11.59 -9.89 4.46
CA THR A 73 12.62 -9.39 5.38
C THR A 73 12.49 -7.96 5.87
N ALA A 74 11.70 -7.08 5.29
CA ALA A 74 12.22 -5.74 5.32
C ALA A 74 11.38 -4.72 6.09
N HIS A 75 11.81 -4.41 7.30
CA HIS A 75 11.62 -3.06 7.82
C HIS A 75 12.76 -2.19 7.31
N ILE A 76 12.49 -1.33 6.33
CA ILE A 76 13.43 -0.30 5.92
C ILE A 76 13.53 0.71 7.06
N ILE A 77 14.75 1.00 7.48
CA ILE A 77 14.99 1.98 8.54
C ILE A 77 15.72 3.21 7.98
N SER A 78 15.49 4.34 8.61
CA SER A 78 16.24 5.56 8.37
C SER A 78 17.74 5.28 8.54
N GLY A 79 18.55 5.63 7.53
CA GLY A 79 19.97 5.35 7.52
C GLY A 79 20.40 4.10 6.75
N CYS A 80 19.49 3.19 6.41
CA CYS A 80 19.78 2.12 5.45
C CYS A 80 19.68 2.68 4.03
N GLY A 81 20.76 2.53 3.26
CA GLY A 81 20.84 3.03 1.89
C GLY A 81 20.00 2.23 0.91
N ILE A 82 19.76 2.85 -0.24
CA ILE A 82 19.31 2.19 -1.46
C ILE A 82 20.36 2.42 -2.54
N PHE A 83 20.66 1.39 -3.31
CA PHE A 83 21.68 1.44 -4.34
C PHE A 83 21.24 0.64 -5.56
N ALA A 84 21.49 1.16 -6.77
CA ALA A 84 21.29 0.45 -8.01
C ALA A 84 22.64 0.12 -8.65
N SER A 85 22.86 -1.15 -9.00
CA SER A 85 24.10 -1.61 -9.61
C SER A 85 24.05 -1.57 -11.14
N ASP A 86 25.21 -1.61 -11.78
CA ASP A 86 25.38 -1.73 -13.24
C ASP A 86 24.72 -3.01 -13.81
N GLN A 87 24.54 -4.03 -12.98
CA GLN A 87 23.83 -5.27 -13.33
C GLN A 87 22.30 -5.15 -13.26
N LYS A 88 21.77 -3.96 -13.19
CA LYS A 88 20.32 -3.66 -13.07
C LYS A 88 19.66 -4.25 -11.82
N ARG A 89 20.42 -4.43 -10.76
CA ARG A 89 19.90 -4.85 -9.46
C ARG A 89 19.85 -3.67 -8.50
N ILE A 90 18.79 -3.64 -7.73
CA ILE A 90 18.53 -2.68 -6.65
C ILE A 90 18.80 -3.38 -5.33
N TYR A 91 19.56 -2.75 -4.46
CA TYR A 91 19.90 -3.24 -3.14
C TYR A 91 19.35 -2.27 -2.09
N VAL A 92 18.63 -2.79 -1.12
CA VAL A 92 18.03 -2.00 -0.03
C VAL A 92 18.45 -2.59 1.29
N GLY A 93 19.00 -1.75 2.16
CA GLY A 93 19.31 -2.14 3.52
C GLY A 93 18.05 -2.18 4.39
N ASP A 94 17.96 -3.19 5.24
CA ASP A 94 16.86 -3.39 6.17
C ASP A 94 17.35 -3.87 7.55
N THR A 95 16.44 -4.08 8.49
CA THR A 95 16.77 -4.53 9.86
C THR A 95 17.41 -5.92 9.94
N LYS A 96 17.36 -6.73 8.88
CA LYS A 96 17.90 -8.09 8.84
C LYS A 96 19.09 -8.22 7.90
N GLY A 97 19.41 -7.18 7.13
CA GLY A 97 20.54 -7.19 6.21
C GLY A 97 20.30 -6.41 4.94
N VAL A 98 20.47 -7.04 3.79
CA VAL A 98 20.30 -6.42 2.48
C VAL A 98 19.36 -7.25 1.62
N THR A 99 18.28 -6.63 1.18
CA THR A 99 17.37 -7.20 0.19
C THR A 99 17.76 -6.72 -1.21
N SER A 100 17.80 -7.62 -2.19
CA SER A 100 18.07 -7.24 -3.58
C SER A 100 17.00 -7.75 -4.53
N PHE A 101 16.65 -6.91 -5.52
CA PHE A 101 15.67 -7.22 -6.55
C PHE A 101 16.02 -6.48 -7.86
N SER A 102 15.49 -6.97 -8.98
CA SER A 102 15.54 -6.27 -10.26
C SER A 102 14.31 -5.35 -10.45
N GLU A 103 14.39 -4.40 -11.38
CA GLU A 103 13.22 -3.60 -11.74
C GLU A 103 12.07 -4.45 -12.29
N GLU A 104 12.38 -5.55 -12.98
CA GLU A 104 11.37 -6.48 -13.47
C GLU A 104 10.63 -7.16 -12.31
N GLU A 105 11.36 -7.63 -11.29
CA GLU A 105 10.77 -8.18 -10.08
C GLU A 105 9.93 -7.14 -9.33
N PHE A 106 10.40 -5.88 -9.29
CA PHE A 106 9.65 -4.76 -8.74
C PHE A 106 8.30 -4.55 -9.46
N HIS A 107 8.30 -4.56 -10.78
CA HIS A 107 7.08 -4.41 -11.56
C HIS A 107 6.15 -5.61 -11.42
N LYS A 108 6.68 -6.83 -11.44
CA LYS A 108 5.90 -8.06 -11.22
C LYS A 108 5.23 -8.06 -9.85
N ALA A 109 5.94 -7.68 -8.79
CA ALA A 109 5.38 -7.59 -7.45
C ALA A 109 4.18 -6.62 -7.36
N ASN A 110 4.15 -5.60 -8.21
CA ASN A 110 3.01 -4.67 -8.31
C ASN A 110 1.86 -5.19 -9.17
N THR A 111 2.13 -6.07 -10.15
CA THR A 111 1.07 -6.67 -10.98
C THR A 111 0.33 -7.79 -10.25
N PHE A 112 0.93 -8.42 -9.27
CA PHE A 112 0.24 -9.31 -8.32
C PHE A 112 -0.62 -8.49 -7.33
N ARG A 113 -1.41 -7.56 -7.84
CA ARG A 113 -2.59 -7.12 -7.13
C ARG A 113 -3.57 -8.30 -7.15
N HIS A 114 -3.44 -9.19 -6.18
CA HIS A 114 -4.60 -9.92 -5.73
C HIS A 114 -5.61 -8.83 -5.40
N ASN A 115 -6.67 -8.78 -6.17
CA ASN A 115 -7.82 -7.97 -5.80
C ASN A 115 -8.60 -8.86 -4.80
N PRO A 116 -8.26 -8.83 -3.51
CA PRO A 116 -8.87 -9.71 -2.56
C PRO A 116 -10.34 -9.31 -2.49
N ASN A 117 -11.22 -10.28 -2.72
CA ASN A 117 -12.64 -10.02 -2.59
C ASN A 117 -12.93 -9.70 -1.11
N LEU A 118 -13.49 -8.53 -0.90
CA LEU A 118 -14.03 -8.16 0.40
C LEU A 118 -15.27 -9.01 0.69
N TYR A 119 -15.26 -9.72 1.80
CA TYR A 119 -16.42 -10.49 2.27
C TYR A 119 -16.97 -9.87 3.55
N PHE A 120 -18.28 -9.65 3.58
CA PHE A 120 -18.96 -9.37 4.84
C PHE A 120 -19.01 -10.65 5.66
N SER A 121 -18.44 -10.63 6.87
CA SER A 121 -18.32 -11.82 7.72
C SER A 121 -19.43 -11.88 8.75
N GLU A 122 -19.84 -10.77 9.34
CA GLU A 122 -20.85 -10.72 10.38
C GLU A 122 -21.78 -9.51 10.23
N LEU A 123 -23.03 -9.73 10.64
CA LEU A 123 -24.06 -8.70 10.78
C LEU A 123 -24.53 -8.66 12.23
N TRP A 124 -24.56 -7.48 12.80
CA TRP A 124 -25.18 -7.21 14.10
C TRP A 124 -26.23 -6.13 13.92
N ILE A 125 -27.38 -6.33 14.55
CA ILE A 125 -28.49 -5.39 14.56
C ILE A 125 -28.84 -5.11 16.02
N ASN A 126 -28.88 -3.83 16.41
CA ASN A 126 -29.14 -3.40 17.77
C ASN A 126 -28.29 -4.14 18.81
N ASN A 127 -26.98 -4.30 18.52
CA ASN A 127 -26.00 -5.02 19.34
C ASN A 127 -26.25 -6.55 19.49
N GLN A 128 -27.14 -7.14 18.69
CA GLN A 128 -27.35 -8.58 18.64
C GLN A 128 -26.82 -9.16 17.33
N LYS A 129 -26.04 -10.22 17.40
CA LYS A 129 -25.53 -10.92 16.22
C LYS A 129 -26.69 -11.62 15.52
N VAL A 130 -26.80 -11.39 14.20
CA VAL A 130 -27.82 -11.99 13.35
C VAL A 130 -27.22 -13.15 12.56
N VAL A 131 -27.85 -14.29 12.59
CA VAL A 131 -27.45 -15.50 11.85
C VAL A 131 -28.58 -15.99 10.95
N ALA A 132 -28.23 -16.74 9.91
CA ALA A 132 -29.24 -17.27 8.99
C ALA A 132 -30.20 -18.19 9.71
N GLY A 133 -31.52 -17.94 9.53
CA GLY A 133 -32.59 -18.75 10.12
C GLY A 133 -32.88 -18.44 11.60
N ASP A 134 -32.36 -17.37 12.16
CA ASP A 134 -32.70 -16.91 13.50
C ASP A 134 -34.12 -16.28 13.55
N GLU A 135 -34.57 -15.98 14.76
CA GLU A 135 -35.91 -15.40 15.02
C GLU A 135 -36.13 -14.03 14.39
N THR A 136 -35.04 -13.35 14.01
CA THR A 136 -35.14 -12.02 13.37
C THR A 136 -35.65 -12.12 11.94
N GLY A 137 -35.47 -13.27 11.29
CA GLY A 137 -35.85 -13.50 9.89
C GLY A 137 -35.14 -12.60 8.86
N VAL A 138 -34.11 -11.84 9.27
CA VAL A 138 -33.39 -10.90 8.41
C VAL A 138 -32.50 -11.61 7.40
N LEU A 139 -31.86 -12.70 7.84
CA LEU A 139 -30.98 -13.51 7.01
C LEU A 139 -31.60 -14.85 6.66
N THR A 140 -31.87 -15.11 5.39
CA THR A 140 -32.30 -16.40 4.87
C THR A 140 -31.16 -17.35 4.54
N LYS A 141 -29.95 -16.80 4.37
CA LYS A 141 -28.68 -17.48 4.13
C LYS A 141 -27.54 -16.75 4.80
N ALA A 142 -26.38 -17.38 4.94
CA ALA A 142 -25.24 -16.78 5.60
C ALA A 142 -24.90 -15.40 5.01
N PHE A 143 -24.50 -14.47 5.86
CA PHE A 143 -24.34 -13.05 5.52
C PHE A 143 -23.40 -12.82 4.32
N PRO A 144 -22.26 -13.53 4.16
CA PRO A 144 -21.41 -13.39 2.97
C PRO A 144 -22.10 -13.65 1.63
N TYR A 145 -23.18 -14.42 1.63
CA TYR A 145 -23.93 -14.78 0.43
C TYR A 145 -25.25 -13.99 0.28
N THR A 146 -25.46 -13.00 1.15
CA THR A 146 -26.68 -12.17 1.14
C THR A 146 -26.43 -10.91 0.30
N GLN A 147 -27.20 -10.75 -0.75
CA GLN A 147 -27.08 -9.59 -1.66
C GLN A 147 -27.98 -8.42 -1.26
N LYS A 148 -29.02 -8.68 -0.46
CA LYS A 148 -30.01 -7.65 -0.09
C LYS A 148 -30.52 -7.92 1.31
N LEU A 149 -30.52 -6.88 2.14
CA LEU A 149 -31.13 -6.90 3.47
C LEU A 149 -32.44 -6.12 3.44
N LYS A 150 -33.45 -6.64 4.14
CA LYS A 150 -34.66 -5.89 4.46
C LYS A 150 -34.70 -5.69 5.97
N LEU A 151 -34.71 -4.44 6.36
CA LEU A 151 -34.70 -4.04 7.76
C LEU A 151 -35.99 -3.29 8.10
N SER A 152 -36.46 -3.45 9.33
CA SER A 152 -37.54 -2.67 9.89
C SER A 152 -37.02 -1.33 10.40
N HIS A 153 -37.89 -0.34 10.62
CA HIS A 153 -37.52 1.01 11.06
C HIS A 153 -36.82 1.04 12.42
N ASN A 154 -37.06 0.06 13.28
CA ASN A 154 -36.42 -0.12 14.59
C ASN A 154 -35.09 -0.89 14.53
N GLN A 155 -34.67 -1.37 13.37
CA GLN A 155 -33.41 -2.07 13.12
C GLN A 155 -32.39 -1.12 12.49
N ASN A 156 -32.13 0.01 13.13
CA ASN A 156 -31.37 1.12 12.59
C ASN A 156 -29.92 1.24 13.11
N ASN A 157 -29.57 0.42 14.12
CA ASN A 157 -28.19 0.34 14.60
C ASN A 157 -27.55 -0.92 14.01
N LEU A 158 -26.62 -0.73 13.06
CA LEU A 158 -26.00 -1.82 12.31
C LEU A 158 -24.49 -1.83 12.54
N ILE A 159 -23.96 -3.02 12.83
CA ILE A 159 -22.52 -3.26 12.80
C ILE A 159 -22.26 -4.32 11.72
N LEU A 160 -21.38 -3.97 10.78
CA LEU A 160 -20.97 -4.85 9.69
C LEU A 160 -19.49 -5.18 9.88
N SER A 161 -19.19 -6.45 10.10
CA SER A 161 -17.82 -6.95 10.06
C SER A 161 -17.49 -7.43 8.65
N PHE A 162 -16.27 -7.19 8.22
CA PHE A 162 -15.79 -7.66 6.92
C PHE A 162 -14.40 -8.29 7.06
N ALA A 163 -14.11 -9.21 6.17
CA ALA A 163 -12.81 -9.86 6.06
C ALA A 163 -12.24 -9.66 4.65
N LEU A 164 -10.95 -9.45 4.60
CA LEU A 164 -10.17 -9.36 3.38
C LEU A 164 -9.14 -10.48 3.42
N PRO A 165 -9.50 -11.73 3.02
CA PRO A 165 -8.55 -12.82 3.00
C PRO A 165 -7.48 -12.55 1.94
N ASP A 166 -6.24 -12.56 2.37
CA ASP A 166 -5.05 -12.33 1.58
C ASP A 166 -4.17 -13.57 1.71
N TYR A 167 -4.23 -14.47 0.72
CA TYR A 167 -3.49 -15.73 0.68
C TYR A 167 -2.28 -15.61 -0.21
#